data_c5de0cacbcd730dbac53d2aeb934e817
#
_entry.id   c5de0cacbcd730dbac53d2aeb934e817
#
_cell.length_a   1.000
_cell.length_b   1.000
_cell.length_c   1.000
_cell.angle_alpha   90.00
_cell.angle_beta   90.00
_cell.angle_gamma   90.00
#
_symmetry.space_group_name_H-M   'P 1'
#
loop_
_entity.id
_entity.type
_entity.pdbx_description
1 polymer ?
#
loop_
_entity_poly.entity_id
_entity_poly.type
_entity_poly.pdbx_seq_one_letter_code
_entity_poly.pdbx_strand_id
1 'polypeptide(L)'
;MGPNERNEALIVFGVPCMPIELYKDAHHCCVMFTDLVSDEAEAVQANQFLLVNHGEGVILDPGGNMTYNELNLTMRKYIAPQQLDYILASHADPDIIASLDRWMTSTQAKLVISKLWARFAPHFCKIGKTEDRIIAIPDEGGRLRYGKADLWLLPAHFLHSEGNFQFYDPVSKILFSGDLGVSLVSGQEAQQFITSLTPMPPGMEAFHRRYMVSNKILRLWVRMVRELDIAMIVPQHGAPLKGEAIGQLLDWLEALSCGIDLMGTPQYQIPQTRL
;
A
#
# COMPACT_ATOMS: atom_id res chain seq x y z
N MET A 1 -41.37 -41.35 11.21
CA MET A 1 -39.93 -41.27 11.26
C MET A 1 -39.43 -40.99 9.84
N GLY A 2 -39.22 -39.74 9.50
CA GLY A 2 -38.67 -39.31 8.21
C GLY A 2 -37.19 -39.06 8.33
N PRO A 3 -36.42 -39.21 7.25
CA PRO A 3 -34.96 -39.08 7.31
C PRO A 3 -34.52 -37.64 7.45
N ASN A 4 -33.54 -37.48 8.30
CA ASN A 4 -32.82 -36.27 8.65
C ASN A 4 -32.05 -35.74 7.42
N GLU A 5 -32.53 -34.69 6.76
CA GLU A 5 -31.75 -33.95 5.78
C GLU A 5 -30.68 -33.13 6.52
N ARG A 6 -29.45 -33.65 6.53
CA ARG A 6 -28.29 -32.84 6.90
C ARG A 6 -28.04 -31.87 5.76
N ASN A 7 -28.33 -30.60 6.00
CA ASN A 7 -27.83 -29.49 5.20
C ASN A 7 -26.30 -29.48 5.30
N GLU A 8 -25.62 -30.10 4.34
CA GLU A 8 -24.20 -29.84 4.11
C GLU A 8 -24.13 -28.43 3.50
N ALA A 9 -23.82 -27.46 4.34
CA ALA A 9 -23.41 -26.15 3.88
C ALA A 9 -22.17 -26.34 2.99
N LEU A 10 -22.35 -26.21 1.69
CA LEU A 10 -21.23 -26.08 0.75
C LEU A 10 -20.40 -24.86 1.24
N ILE A 11 -19.23 -25.13 1.77
CA ILE A 11 -18.21 -24.11 1.98
C ILE A 11 -17.82 -23.66 0.57
N VAL A 12 -18.39 -22.55 0.12
CA VAL A 12 -17.94 -21.87 -1.09
C VAL A 12 -16.57 -21.30 -0.74
N PHE A 13 -15.53 -22.05 -1.11
CA PHE A 13 -14.19 -21.48 -1.13
C PHE A 13 -14.25 -20.27 -2.06
N GLY A 14 -14.01 -19.08 -1.53
CA GLY A 14 -13.90 -17.85 -2.30
C GLY A 14 -12.92 -18.07 -3.46
N VAL A 15 -13.15 -17.38 -4.58
CA VAL A 15 -12.26 -17.44 -5.74
C VAL A 15 -10.85 -17.08 -5.23
N PRO A 16 -9.84 -17.94 -5.44
CA PRO A 16 -8.50 -17.67 -4.93
C PRO A 16 -8.02 -16.33 -5.50
N CYS A 17 -7.51 -15.45 -4.64
CA CYS A 17 -6.91 -14.20 -5.05
C CYS A 17 -5.86 -14.46 -6.14
N MET A 18 -6.07 -13.90 -7.31
CA MET A 18 -5.14 -14.00 -8.42
C MET A 18 -4.21 -12.79 -8.37
N PRO A 19 -2.89 -13.00 -8.14
CA PRO A 19 -1.94 -11.89 -8.18
C PRO A 19 -1.90 -11.26 -9.57
N ILE A 20 -1.78 -9.94 -9.62
CA ILE A 20 -1.74 -9.16 -10.85
C ILE A 20 -0.28 -8.82 -11.15
N GLU A 21 0.26 -9.35 -12.24
CA GLU A 21 1.58 -8.97 -12.73
C GLU A 21 1.49 -7.58 -13.37
N LEU A 22 1.92 -6.54 -12.64
CA LEU A 22 1.92 -5.16 -13.11
C LEU A 22 3.03 -4.92 -14.14
N TYR A 23 4.17 -5.58 -13.96
CA TYR A 23 5.32 -5.56 -14.86
C TYR A 23 6.07 -6.88 -14.78
N LYS A 24 6.60 -7.34 -15.92
CA LYS A 24 7.45 -8.52 -15.96
C LYS A 24 8.37 -8.52 -17.17
N ASP A 25 9.65 -8.75 -16.92
CA ASP A 25 10.64 -9.09 -17.93
C ASP A 25 11.45 -10.36 -17.53
N ALA A 26 12.60 -10.59 -18.14
CA ALA A 26 13.41 -11.77 -17.87
C ALA A 26 14.02 -11.81 -16.45
N HIS A 27 14.16 -10.66 -15.79
CA HIS A 27 14.90 -10.53 -14.53
C HIS A 27 14.19 -9.69 -13.48
N HIS A 28 13.11 -9.01 -13.86
CA HIS A 28 12.38 -8.08 -13.00
C HIS A 28 10.89 -8.33 -13.09
N CYS A 29 10.20 -8.36 -11.95
CA CYS A 29 8.75 -8.36 -11.93
C CYS A 29 8.20 -7.55 -10.75
N CYS A 30 7.05 -6.90 -10.99
CA CYS A 30 6.25 -6.21 -10.00
C CYS A 30 4.87 -6.85 -9.96
N VAL A 31 4.47 -7.32 -8.79
CA VAL A 31 3.22 -8.05 -8.59
C VAL A 31 2.38 -7.34 -7.53
N MET A 32 1.10 -7.16 -7.81
CA MET A 32 0.10 -6.67 -6.85
C MET A 32 -0.76 -7.84 -6.37
N PHE A 33 -1.00 -7.87 -5.07
CA PHE A 33 -1.95 -8.75 -4.42
C PHE A 33 -3.08 -7.89 -3.88
N THR A 34 -4.31 -8.21 -4.22
CA THR A 34 -5.51 -7.50 -3.77
C THR A 34 -6.53 -8.50 -3.24
N ASP A 35 -7.51 -8.05 -2.48
CA ASP A 35 -8.60 -8.87 -1.94
C ASP A 35 -8.12 -10.09 -1.11
N LEU A 36 -7.07 -9.88 -0.31
CA LEU A 36 -6.50 -10.93 0.55
C LEU A 36 -7.28 -11.14 1.86
N VAL A 37 -8.17 -10.22 2.22
CA VAL A 37 -9.05 -10.32 3.39
C VAL A 37 -10.38 -10.88 2.94
N SER A 38 -10.93 -11.86 3.68
CA SER A 38 -12.25 -12.40 3.34
C SER A 38 -13.35 -11.35 3.53
N ASP A 39 -14.36 -11.37 2.67
CA ASP A 39 -15.50 -10.45 2.75
C ASP A 39 -16.27 -10.52 4.09
N GLU A 40 -16.21 -11.68 4.76
CA GLU A 40 -16.84 -11.89 6.08
C GLU A 40 -16.19 -11.06 7.21
N ALA A 41 -14.98 -10.56 6.97
CA ALA A 41 -14.21 -9.86 8.00
C ALA A 41 -14.58 -8.38 8.16
N GLU A 42 -15.41 -7.82 7.26
CA GLU A 42 -15.78 -6.38 7.23
C GLU A 42 -14.57 -5.42 7.35
N ALA A 43 -13.38 -5.88 6.95
CA ALA A 43 -12.16 -5.11 7.03
C ALA A 43 -11.84 -4.43 5.70
N VAL A 44 -11.16 -3.29 5.78
CA VAL A 44 -10.70 -2.57 4.59
C VAL A 44 -9.74 -3.45 3.79
N GLN A 45 -10.00 -3.60 2.49
CA GLN A 45 -9.09 -4.26 1.56
C GLN A 45 -7.92 -3.34 1.24
N ALA A 46 -6.71 -3.90 1.24
CA ALA A 46 -5.51 -3.17 0.87
C ALA A 46 -4.69 -3.98 -0.13
N ASN A 47 -3.97 -3.30 -1.00
CA ASN A 47 -3.03 -3.90 -1.94
C ASN A 47 -1.67 -4.09 -1.26
N GLN A 48 -1.06 -5.23 -1.47
CA GLN A 48 0.33 -5.50 -1.11
C GLN A 48 1.13 -5.75 -2.38
N PHE A 49 2.42 -5.45 -2.34
CA PHE A 49 3.23 -5.55 -3.55
C PHE A 49 4.50 -6.34 -3.32
N LEU A 50 4.88 -7.12 -4.34
CA LEU A 50 6.14 -7.82 -4.38
C LEU A 50 6.93 -7.37 -5.60
N LEU A 51 8.16 -6.93 -5.39
CA LEU A 51 9.12 -6.66 -6.43
C LEU A 51 10.22 -7.72 -6.35
N VAL A 52 10.56 -8.31 -7.48
CA VAL A 52 11.67 -9.26 -7.58
C VAL A 52 12.62 -8.79 -8.68
N ASN A 53 13.89 -8.66 -8.36
CA ASN A 53 14.94 -8.33 -9.34
C ASN A 53 16.13 -9.27 -9.18
N HIS A 54 16.44 -10.04 -10.24
CA HIS A 54 17.53 -11.02 -10.24
C HIS A 54 17.51 -12.02 -9.06
N GLY A 55 16.30 -12.39 -8.59
CA GLY A 55 16.12 -13.37 -7.50
C GLY A 55 16.15 -12.77 -6.10
N GLU A 56 16.35 -11.48 -5.95
CA GLU A 56 16.21 -10.74 -4.69
C GLU A 56 14.82 -10.10 -4.61
N GLY A 57 14.17 -10.20 -3.45
CA GLY A 57 12.78 -9.80 -3.27
C GLY A 57 12.56 -8.69 -2.24
N VAL A 58 11.58 -7.86 -2.55
CA VAL A 58 11.12 -6.77 -1.70
C VAL A 58 9.60 -6.83 -1.59
N ILE A 59 9.07 -6.87 -0.36
CA ILE A 59 7.64 -6.64 -0.11
C ILE A 59 7.44 -5.17 0.25
N LEU A 60 6.48 -4.53 -0.41
CA LEU A 60 6.00 -3.21 -0.05
C LEU A 60 4.67 -3.36 0.69
N ASP A 61 4.56 -2.71 1.83
CA ASP A 61 3.36 -2.68 2.67
C ASP A 61 2.84 -4.08 2.98
N PRO A 62 3.49 -4.79 3.92
CA PRO A 62 3.29 -6.23 4.15
C PRO A 62 1.88 -6.60 4.64
N GLY A 63 1.03 -5.62 4.90
CA GLY A 63 -0.37 -5.80 5.26
C GLY A 63 -0.65 -6.06 6.74
N GLY A 64 -1.92 -6.14 7.06
CA GLY A 64 -2.43 -6.48 8.38
C GLY A 64 -2.31 -7.99 8.70
N ASN A 65 -2.67 -8.35 9.93
CA ASN A 65 -2.62 -9.75 10.37
C ASN A 65 -3.50 -10.69 9.54
N MET A 66 -4.59 -10.16 8.98
CA MET A 66 -5.56 -10.93 8.20
C MET A 66 -5.02 -11.30 6.81
N THR A 67 -4.12 -10.50 6.25
CA THR A 67 -3.57 -10.69 4.90
C THR A 67 -2.35 -11.63 4.88
N TYR A 68 -1.65 -11.78 6.00
CA TYR A 68 -0.35 -12.46 6.04
C TYR A 68 -0.35 -13.87 5.44
N ASN A 69 -1.32 -14.71 5.80
CA ASN A 69 -1.32 -16.12 5.37
C ASN A 69 -1.44 -16.23 3.86
N GLU A 70 -2.41 -15.53 3.28
CA GLU A 70 -2.68 -15.54 1.85
C GLU A 70 -1.53 -14.88 1.07
N LEU A 71 -1.01 -13.76 1.56
CA LEU A 71 0.15 -13.12 0.94
C LEU A 71 1.37 -14.03 0.95
N ASN A 72 1.71 -14.63 2.11
CA ASN A 72 2.85 -15.54 2.23
C ASN A 72 2.71 -16.78 1.33
N LEU A 73 1.50 -17.33 1.20
CA LEU A 73 1.22 -18.45 0.34
C LEU A 73 1.32 -18.09 -1.15
N THR A 74 0.68 -16.99 -1.53
CA THR A 74 0.53 -16.61 -2.93
C THR A 74 1.84 -16.08 -3.53
N MET A 75 2.63 -15.33 -2.75
CA MET A 75 3.93 -14.82 -3.21
C MET A 75 4.95 -15.92 -3.56
N ARG A 76 4.79 -17.13 -3.01
CA ARG A 76 5.68 -18.28 -3.28
C ARG A 76 5.70 -18.71 -4.75
N LYS A 77 4.73 -18.27 -5.54
CA LYS A 77 4.74 -18.44 -7.01
C LYS A 77 5.87 -17.66 -7.69
N TYR A 78 6.39 -16.63 -7.03
CA TYR A 78 7.37 -15.68 -7.57
C TYR A 78 8.73 -15.80 -6.87
N ILE A 79 8.73 -15.95 -5.54
CA ILE A 79 9.93 -16.02 -4.73
C ILE A 79 9.68 -16.81 -3.43
N ALA A 80 10.68 -17.51 -2.94
CA ALA A 80 10.60 -18.10 -1.62
C ALA A 80 10.72 -17.03 -0.53
N PRO A 81 9.95 -17.09 0.57
CA PRO A 81 10.01 -16.09 1.65
C PRO A 81 11.42 -15.88 2.22
N GLN A 82 12.28 -16.90 2.16
CA GLN A 82 13.67 -16.85 2.62
C GLN A 82 14.59 -16.00 1.72
N GLN A 83 14.12 -15.67 0.51
CA GLN A 83 14.84 -14.83 -0.46
C GLN A 83 14.36 -13.38 -0.42
N LEU A 84 13.51 -13.02 0.55
CA LEU A 84 13.17 -11.63 0.79
C LEU A 84 14.32 -10.91 1.49
N ASP A 85 14.81 -9.85 0.86
CA ASP A 85 15.84 -8.98 1.41
C ASP A 85 15.27 -7.88 2.27
N TYR A 86 14.11 -7.35 1.84
CA TYR A 86 13.51 -6.20 2.49
C TYR A 86 11.98 -6.31 2.61
N ILE A 87 11.50 -5.71 3.69
CA ILE A 87 10.09 -5.40 3.94
C ILE A 87 10.02 -3.89 4.09
N LEU A 88 9.33 -3.21 3.19
CA LEU A 88 9.16 -1.76 3.22
C LEU A 88 7.79 -1.41 3.75
N ALA A 89 7.72 -0.43 4.64
CA ALA A 89 6.48 0.16 5.10
C ALA A 89 6.42 1.62 4.66
N SER A 90 5.39 1.98 3.91
CA SER A 90 5.13 3.35 3.48
C SER A 90 4.81 4.24 4.68
N HIS A 91 3.99 3.75 5.60
CA HIS A 91 3.63 4.38 6.86
C HIS A 91 3.27 3.32 7.93
N ALA A 92 2.68 3.71 9.06
CA ALA A 92 2.53 2.83 10.22
C ALA A 92 1.09 2.43 10.55
N ASP A 93 0.19 2.46 9.57
CA ASP A 93 -1.20 2.06 9.78
C ASP A 93 -1.34 0.53 9.96
N PRO A 94 -2.38 0.07 10.67
CA PRO A 94 -2.52 -1.36 10.98
C PRO A 94 -2.64 -2.28 9.77
N ASP A 95 -3.28 -1.83 8.71
CA ASP A 95 -3.44 -2.56 7.45
C ASP A 95 -2.16 -2.58 6.60
N ILE A 96 -1.16 -1.77 7.00
CA ILE A 96 0.18 -1.73 6.41
C ILE A 96 1.15 -2.66 7.13
N ILE A 97 1.23 -2.57 8.47
CA ILE A 97 2.34 -3.17 9.22
C ILE A 97 1.92 -4.11 10.35
N ALA A 98 0.63 -4.34 10.62
CA ALA A 98 0.25 -5.18 11.76
C ALA A 98 0.70 -6.64 11.64
N SER A 99 1.03 -7.13 10.46
CA SER A 99 1.62 -8.46 10.25
C SER A 99 3.15 -8.51 10.42
N LEU A 100 3.79 -7.40 10.76
CA LEU A 100 5.26 -7.26 10.79
C LEU A 100 5.94 -8.33 11.66
N ASP A 101 5.40 -8.65 12.86
CA ASP A 101 5.95 -9.69 13.73
C ASP A 101 6.07 -11.05 13.03
N ARG A 102 5.09 -11.40 12.23
CA ARG A 102 5.05 -12.67 11.49
C ARG A 102 6.13 -12.69 10.41
N TRP A 103 6.29 -11.60 9.66
CA TRP A 103 7.33 -11.45 8.65
C TRP A 103 8.73 -11.47 9.25
N MET A 104 8.95 -10.68 10.30
CA MET A 104 10.26 -10.62 11.00
C MET A 104 10.61 -11.94 11.68
N THR A 105 9.61 -12.76 12.03
CA THR A 105 9.81 -14.09 12.61
C THR A 105 10.10 -15.17 11.56
N SER A 106 9.43 -15.12 10.41
CA SER A 106 9.48 -16.16 9.37
C SER A 106 10.54 -15.94 8.30
N THR A 107 11.15 -14.74 8.24
CA THR A 107 12.17 -14.37 7.25
C THR A 107 13.42 -13.79 7.92
N GLN A 108 14.46 -13.56 7.12
CA GLN A 108 15.65 -12.79 7.52
C GLN A 108 15.65 -11.38 6.90
N ALA A 109 14.57 -10.98 6.25
CA ALA A 109 14.43 -9.67 5.62
C ALA A 109 14.67 -8.52 6.61
N LYS A 110 15.20 -7.41 6.13
CA LYS A 110 15.33 -6.17 6.90
C LYS A 110 14.10 -5.31 6.71
N LEU A 111 13.62 -4.71 7.80
CA LEU A 111 12.56 -3.70 7.76
C LEU A 111 13.16 -2.37 7.31
N VAL A 112 12.56 -1.76 6.29
CA VAL A 112 12.87 -0.41 5.82
C VAL A 112 11.65 0.47 6.09
N ILE A 113 11.81 1.45 6.96
CA ILE A 113 10.71 2.28 7.46
C ILE A 113 11.22 3.70 7.77
N SER A 114 10.33 4.69 7.73
CA SER A 114 10.65 6.07 8.14
C SER A 114 11.44 6.11 9.45
N LYS A 115 12.48 6.95 9.51
CA LYS A 115 13.23 7.22 10.73
C LYS A 115 12.32 7.65 11.90
N LEU A 116 11.23 8.35 11.59
CA LEU A 116 10.23 8.74 12.58
C LEU A 116 9.62 7.52 13.27
N TRP A 117 9.28 6.47 12.50
CA TRP A 117 8.60 5.26 12.96
C TRP A 117 9.56 4.13 13.38
N ALA A 118 10.83 4.16 12.95
CA ALA A 118 11.81 3.10 13.22
C ALA A 118 11.93 2.75 14.71
N ARG A 119 11.86 3.74 15.60
CA ARG A 119 11.92 3.54 17.07
C ARG A 119 10.67 2.88 17.66
N PHE A 120 9.55 2.90 16.92
CA PHE A 120 8.28 2.26 17.34
C PHE A 120 8.12 0.86 16.76
N ALA A 121 8.83 0.52 15.69
CA ALA A 121 8.75 -0.78 15.04
C ALA A 121 8.95 -1.98 16.00
N PRO A 122 9.84 -1.91 17.03
CA PRO A 122 9.95 -2.99 18.01
C PRO A 122 8.68 -3.30 18.80
N HIS A 123 7.74 -2.33 18.94
CA HIS A 123 6.46 -2.56 19.60
C HIS A 123 5.50 -3.47 18.82
N PHE A 124 5.71 -3.62 17.51
CA PHE A 124 4.94 -4.52 16.66
C PHE A 124 5.49 -5.95 16.65
N CYS A 125 6.69 -6.18 17.20
CA CYS A 125 7.42 -7.43 17.05
C CYS A 125 7.78 -8.04 18.41
N LYS A 126 7.98 -9.35 18.42
CA LYS A 126 8.58 -10.04 19.58
C LYS A 126 10.00 -9.55 19.83
N ILE A 127 10.38 -9.59 21.10
CA ILE A 127 11.72 -9.18 21.54
C ILE A 127 12.80 -9.93 20.72
N GLY A 128 13.83 -9.22 20.29
CA GLY A 128 14.95 -9.75 19.52
C GLY A 128 14.70 -9.96 18.03
N LYS A 129 13.50 -9.67 17.52
CA LYS A 129 13.20 -9.88 16.09
C LYS A 129 13.57 -8.70 15.19
N THR A 130 13.77 -7.52 15.77
CA THR A 130 14.12 -6.30 15.05
C THR A 130 15.56 -5.85 15.25
N GLU A 131 16.32 -6.52 16.12
CA GLU A 131 17.72 -6.17 16.41
C GLU A 131 18.57 -6.24 15.14
N ASP A 132 19.27 -5.14 14.82
CA ASP A 132 20.11 -4.96 13.63
C ASP A 132 19.40 -5.20 12.27
N ARG A 133 18.07 -5.20 12.29
CA ARG A 133 17.26 -5.47 11.09
C ARG A 133 16.37 -4.30 10.67
N ILE A 134 16.57 -3.12 11.23
CA ILE A 134 15.82 -1.91 10.86
C ILE A 134 16.74 -0.96 10.09
N ILE A 135 16.31 -0.59 8.88
CA ILE A 135 16.90 0.48 8.08
C ILE A 135 15.96 1.68 8.17
N ALA A 136 16.42 2.75 8.79
CA ALA A 136 15.65 3.96 8.95
C ALA A 136 15.81 4.86 7.72
N ILE A 137 14.71 5.18 7.02
CA ILE A 137 14.70 6.10 5.89
C ILE A 137 14.82 7.53 6.46
N PRO A 138 15.82 8.33 6.06
CA PRO A 138 15.88 9.73 6.44
C PRO A 138 14.77 10.54 5.76
N ASP A 139 14.41 11.70 6.33
CA ASP A 139 13.25 12.49 5.87
C ASP A 139 13.35 12.91 4.39
N GLU A 140 14.56 13.05 3.88
CA GLU A 140 14.82 13.39 2.47
C GLU A 140 14.60 12.21 1.51
N GLY A 141 14.36 11.00 2.04
CA GLY A 141 14.28 9.78 1.26
C GLY A 141 15.62 9.21 0.87
N GLY A 142 15.64 8.40 -0.19
CA GLY A 142 16.87 7.77 -0.63
C GLY A 142 16.67 6.75 -1.74
N ARG A 143 17.68 5.92 -1.95
CA ARG A 143 17.64 4.79 -2.89
C ARG A 143 18.03 3.52 -2.16
N LEU A 144 17.26 2.49 -2.35
CA LEU A 144 17.48 1.16 -1.79
C LEU A 144 17.89 0.20 -2.91
N ARG A 145 19.09 -0.36 -2.80
CA ARG A 145 19.56 -1.38 -3.74
C ARG A 145 18.91 -2.72 -3.45
N TYR A 146 18.34 -3.38 -4.48
CA TYR A 146 17.92 -4.77 -4.45
C TYR A 146 18.21 -5.42 -5.80
N GLY A 147 18.80 -6.60 -5.81
CA GLY A 147 19.33 -7.19 -7.03
C GLY A 147 20.28 -6.25 -7.79
N LYS A 148 19.91 -5.91 -9.01
CA LYS A 148 20.65 -4.96 -9.86
C LYS A 148 19.89 -3.62 -10.06
N ALA A 149 18.77 -3.44 -9.38
CA ALA A 149 17.94 -2.25 -9.45
C ALA A 149 18.04 -1.39 -8.18
N ASP A 150 17.67 -0.13 -8.28
CA ASP A 150 17.47 0.77 -7.16
C ASP A 150 15.99 1.14 -7.05
N LEU A 151 15.39 0.90 -5.91
CA LEU A 151 14.08 1.41 -5.55
C LEU A 151 14.24 2.80 -4.95
N TRP A 152 13.49 3.78 -5.45
CA TRP A 152 13.56 5.15 -4.94
C TRP A 152 12.54 5.33 -3.83
N LEU A 153 13.00 5.78 -2.68
CA LEU A 153 12.20 6.04 -1.48
C LEU A 153 11.88 7.53 -1.45
N LEU A 154 10.70 7.90 -1.91
CA LEU A 154 10.28 9.29 -2.12
C LEU A 154 9.57 9.82 -0.88
N PRO A 155 9.91 11.01 -0.36
CA PRO A 155 9.20 11.61 0.75
C PRO A 155 7.77 11.98 0.34
N ALA A 156 6.80 11.54 1.14
CA ALA A 156 5.38 11.85 0.98
C ALA A 156 4.76 12.24 2.34
N HIS A 157 5.55 12.95 3.16
CA HIS A 157 5.17 13.33 4.51
C HIS A 157 3.85 14.06 4.55
N PHE A 158 3.00 13.67 5.50
CA PHE A 158 1.63 14.19 5.67
C PHE A 158 0.64 13.84 4.55
N LEU A 159 0.98 12.83 3.72
CA LEU A 159 0.10 12.31 2.67
C LEU A 159 -0.13 10.77 2.82
N HIS A 160 -0.91 10.25 3.86
CA HIS A 160 -1.51 11.08 4.93
C HIS A 160 -0.71 11.08 6.24
N SER A 161 0.14 10.10 6.50
CA SER A 161 0.94 9.99 7.73
C SER A 161 2.14 10.94 7.73
N GLU A 162 2.58 11.39 8.92
CA GLU A 162 3.68 12.34 9.09
C GLU A 162 5.00 11.87 8.49
N GLY A 163 5.26 10.58 8.61
CA GLY A 163 6.49 9.95 8.11
C GLY A 163 6.27 9.09 6.89
N ASN A 164 5.27 9.42 6.07
CA ASN A 164 4.92 8.64 4.88
C ASN A 164 6.01 8.72 3.82
N PHE A 165 6.27 7.56 3.19
CA PHE A 165 7.11 7.41 2.00
C PHE A 165 6.34 6.71 0.90
N GLN A 166 6.73 6.98 -0.33
CA GLN A 166 6.27 6.29 -1.52
C GLN A 166 7.47 5.66 -2.23
N PHE A 167 7.20 4.66 -3.06
CA PHE A 167 8.26 3.88 -3.66
C PHE A 167 8.14 3.95 -5.18
N TYR A 168 9.20 4.43 -5.84
CA TYR A 168 9.25 4.46 -7.29
C TYR A 168 10.28 3.46 -7.81
N ASP A 169 9.82 2.57 -8.66
CA ASP A 169 10.67 1.62 -9.36
C ASP A 169 10.96 2.11 -10.79
N PRO A 170 12.19 2.58 -11.08
CA PRO A 170 12.53 3.12 -12.38
C PRO A 170 12.62 2.08 -13.49
N VAL A 171 12.71 0.78 -13.16
CA VAL A 171 12.74 -0.30 -14.16
C VAL A 171 11.36 -0.49 -14.76
N SER A 172 10.35 -0.61 -13.94
CA SER A 172 8.95 -0.75 -14.38
C SER A 172 8.25 0.58 -14.61
N LYS A 173 8.82 1.70 -14.13
CA LYS A 173 8.23 3.04 -14.09
C LYS A 173 6.93 3.09 -13.28
N ILE A 174 6.85 2.29 -12.24
CA ILE A 174 5.70 2.23 -11.35
C ILE A 174 5.97 3.07 -10.10
N LEU A 175 5.03 3.95 -9.77
CA LEU A 175 4.95 4.64 -8.48
C LEU A 175 3.95 3.91 -7.59
N PHE A 176 4.42 3.29 -6.52
CA PHE A 176 3.61 2.76 -5.43
C PHE A 176 3.32 3.92 -4.48
N SER A 177 2.09 4.44 -4.56
CA SER A 177 1.75 5.77 -4.04
C SER A 177 1.16 5.76 -2.62
N GLY A 178 1.18 4.61 -1.93
CA GLY A 178 0.51 4.50 -0.64
C GLY A 178 -0.95 4.93 -0.77
N ASP A 179 -1.38 5.84 0.07
CA ASP A 179 -2.78 6.30 0.08
C ASP A 179 -3.10 7.44 -0.89
N LEU A 180 -2.18 7.86 -1.74
CA LEU A 180 -2.51 8.77 -2.82
C LEU A 180 -3.05 8.00 -4.04
N GLY A 181 -4.20 8.43 -4.55
CA GLY A 181 -4.90 7.75 -5.64
C GLY A 181 -5.88 6.68 -5.17
N VAL A 182 -6.09 6.55 -3.87
CA VAL A 182 -7.07 5.60 -3.27
C VAL A 182 -8.46 5.76 -3.86
N SER A 183 -9.11 4.63 -4.13
CA SER A 183 -10.52 4.53 -4.50
C SER A 183 -11.19 3.39 -3.75
N LEU A 184 -12.52 3.49 -3.54
CA LEU A 184 -13.31 2.46 -2.88
C LEU A 184 -13.89 1.49 -3.91
N VAL A 185 -13.03 0.88 -4.70
CA VAL A 185 -13.36 -0.21 -5.60
C VAL A 185 -12.78 -1.51 -5.06
N SER A 186 -13.48 -2.63 -5.23
CA SER A 186 -13.10 -3.93 -4.70
C SER A 186 -13.38 -5.05 -5.71
N GLY A 187 -12.92 -6.25 -5.42
CA GLY A 187 -13.14 -7.41 -6.27
C GLY A 187 -12.60 -7.21 -7.69
N GLN A 188 -13.41 -7.52 -8.68
CA GLN A 188 -13.01 -7.42 -10.10
C GLN A 188 -12.70 -5.99 -10.54
N GLU A 189 -13.31 -4.97 -9.92
CA GLU A 189 -13.05 -3.57 -10.26
C GLU A 189 -11.66 -3.13 -9.80
N ALA A 190 -11.19 -3.60 -8.63
CA ALA A 190 -9.85 -3.32 -8.13
C ALA A 190 -8.75 -3.92 -9.02
N GLN A 191 -9.09 -4.92 -9.82
CA GLN A 191 -8.18 -5.58 -10.76
C GLN A 191 -8.12 -4.88 -12.14
N GLN A 192 -8.99 -3.91 -12.39
CA GLN A 192 -9.03 -3.17 -13.65
C GLN A 192 -8.23 -1.88 -13.53
N PHE A 193 -7.51 -1.53 -14.60
CA PHE A 193 -6.77 -0.27 -14.61
C PHE A 193 -7.71 0.91 -14.86
N ILE A 194 -7.59 1.95 -14.02
CA ILE A 194 -8.23 3.24 -14.24
C ILE A 194 -7.42 3.99 -15.30
N THR A 195 -8.03 4.28 -16.45
CA THR A 195 -7.40 5.01 -17.55
C THR A 195 -7.91 6.44 -17.68
N SER A 196 -9.02 6.77 -17.00
CA SER A 196 -9.58 8.12 -16.90
C SER A 196 -10.21 8.32 -15.53
N LEU A 197 -10.12 9.52 -14.98
CA LEU A 197 -10.85 9.94 -13.77
C LEU A 197 -12.21 10.57 -14.05
N THR A 198 -12.75 10.34 -15.24
CA THR A 198 -14.10 10.79 -15.62
C THR A 198 -14.95 9.58 -15.99
N PRO A 199 -15.94 9.20 -15.17
CA PRO A 199 -16.29 9.78 -13.85
C PRO A 199 -15.23 9.52 -12.78
N MET A 200 -15.20 10.37 -11.73
CA MET A 200 -14.31 10.19 -10.59
C MET A 200 -14.59 8.84 -9.90
N PRO A 201 -13.57 8.02 -9.60
CA PRO A 201 -13.75 6.75 -8.91
C PRO A 201 -14.43 6.92 -7.54
N PRO A 202 -15.25 5.94 -7.11
CA PRO A 202 -15.96 6.00 -5.83
C PRO A 202 -15.00 6.22 -4.66
N GLY A 203 -15.39 7.08 -3.73
CA GLY A 203 -14.67 7.35 -2.49
C GLY A 203 -13.38 8.18 -2.64
N MET A 204 -12.82 8.32 -3.84
CA MET A 204 -11.53 9.01 -4.06
C MET A 204 -11.54 10.45 -3.52
N GLU A 205 -12.52 11.27 -3.90
CA GLU A 205 -12.58 12.65 -3.44
C GLU A 205 -12.80 12.75 -1.92
N ALA A 206 -13.73 11.98 -1.36
CA ALA A 206 -14.05 12.01 0.06
C ALA A 206 -12.84 11.60 0.92
N PHE A 207 -12.11 10.56 0.49
CA PHE A 207 -10.90 10.10 1.16
C PHE A 207 -9.82 11.18 1.16
N HIS A 208 -9.45 11.71 -0.01
CA HIS A 208 -8.37 12.69 -0.10
C HIS A 208 -8.70 13.99 0.63
N ARG A 209 -9.95 14.45 0.57
CA ARG A 209 -10.39 15.64 1.34
C ARG A 209 -10.26 15.43 2.84
N ARG A 210 -10.46 14.21 3.33
CA ARG A 210 -10.42 13.90 4.76
C ARG A 210 -9.03 13.64 5.28
N TYR A 211 -8.24 12.85 4.55
CA TYR A 211 -6.99 12.29 5.07
C TYR A 211 -5.74 13.09 4.68
N MET A 212 -5.70 13.74 3.52
CA MET A 212 -4.54 14.55 3.14
C MET A 212 -4.51 15.84 3.97
N VAL A 213 -3.30 16.24 4.41
CA VAL A 213 -3.18 17.33 5.40
C VAL A 213 -3.54 18.69 4.83
N SER A 214 -3.11 19.03 3.60
CA SER A 214 -3.40 20.31 2.95
C SER A 214 -3.03 20.33 1.48
N ASN A 215 -3.66 21.22 0.71
CA ASN A 215 -3.31 21.49 -0.69
C ASN A 215 -1.83 21.90 -0.86
N LYS A 216 -1.27 22.63 0.11
CA LYS A 216 0.16 23.02 0.05
C LYS A 216 1.06 21.81 -0.09
N ILE A 217 0.83 20.76 0.69
CA ILE A 217 1.65 19.53 0.65
C ILE A 217 1.38 18.75 -0.63
N LEU A 218 0.13 18.62 -1.06
CA LEU A 218 -0.22 17.99 -2.34
C LEU A 218 0.54 18.64 -3.51
N ARG A 219 0.58 19.96 -3.58
CA ARG A 219 1.29 20.70 -4.64
C ARG A 219 2.80 20.48 -4.62
N LEU A 220 3.42 20.37 -3.43
CA LEU A 220 4.84 20.04 -3.32
C LEU A 220 5.11 18.63 -3.86
N TRP A 221 4.27 17.67 -3.47
CA TRP A 221 4.36 16.30 -3.94
C TRP A 221 4.14 16.21 -5.46
N VAL A 222 3.09 16.85 -6.01
CA VAL A 222 2.79 16.85 -7.45
C VAL A 222 3.99 17.39 -8.24
N ARG A 223 4.63 18.46 -7.81
CA ARG A 223 5.83 19.01 -8.49
C ARG A 223 6.96 17.98 -8.54
N MET A 224 7.24 17.30 -7.44
CA MET A 224 8.27 16.27 -7.39
C MET A 224 7.94 15.10 -8.32
N VAL A 225 6.70 14.63 -8.28
CA VAL A 225 6.27 13.45 -9.03
C VAL A 225 6.21 13.71 -10.54
N ARG A 226 5.92 14.94 -10.96
CA ARG A 226 5.95 15.33 -12.39
C ARG A 226 7.36 15.26 -13.01
N GLU A 227 8.43 15.18 -12.21
CA GLU A 227 9.79 14.98 -12.69
C GLU A 227 10.11 13.51 -12.99
N LEU A 228 9.21 12.57 -12.63
CA LEU A 228 9.38 11.14 -12.84
C LEU A 228 8.74 10.67 -14.16
N ASP A 229 9.36 9.69 -14.78
CA ASP A 229 8.79 9.00 -15.96
C ASP A 229 7.87 7.85 -15.48
N ILE A 230 6.61 8.17 -15.19
CA ILE A 230 5.64 7.26 -14.59
C ILE A 230 4.75 6.62 -15.65
N ALA A 231 4.80 5.30 -15.76
CA ALA A 231 3.89 4.51 -16.59
C ALA A 231 2.61 4.09 -15.84
N MET A 232 2.69 4.01 -14.49
CA MET A 232 1.58 3.58 -13.64
C MET A 232 1.71 4.15 -12.23
N ILE A 233 0.58 4.57 -11.64
CA ILE A 233 0.46 4.87 -10.21
C ILE A 233 -0.37 3.77 -9.58
N VAL A 234 0.14 3.16 -8.50
CA VAL A 234 -0.50 2.03 -7.85
C VAL A 234 -0.73 2.37 -6.37
N PRO A 235 -1.98 2.71 -6.01
CA PRO A 235 -2.32 3.02 -4.65
C PRO A 235 -2.48 1.77 -3.80
N GLN A 236 -2.47 1.96 -2.48
CA GLN A 236 -2.66 0.88 -1.54
C GLN A 236 -4.10 0.38 -1.46
N HIS A 237 -5.08 1.20 -1.80
CA HIS A 237 -6.48 0.80 -1.88
C HIS A 237 -7.05 1.15 -3.24
N GLY A 238 -7.80 0.19 -3.81
CA GLY A 238 -8.45 0.35 -5.10
C GLY A 238 -7.57 -0.01 -6.29
N ALA A 239 -7.90 0.51 -7.45
CA ALA A 239 -7.34 0.09 -8.71
C ALA A 239 -6.12 0.92 -9.15
N PRO A 240 -5.14 0.32 -9.86
CA PRO A 240 -4.01 1.04 -10.45
C PRO A 240 -4.45 2.04 -11.53
N LEU A 241 -3.74 3.16 -11.62
CA LEU A 241 -3.98 4.21 -12.61
C LEU A 241 -2.88 4.21 -13.70
N LYS A 242 -3.29 4.38 -14.95
CA LYS A 242 -2.36 4.48 -16.09
C LYS A 242 -2.88 5.41 -17.18
N GLY A 243 -1.99 5.78 -18.11
CA GLY A 243 -2.34 6.63 -19.24
C GLY A 243 -2.80 8.02 -18.81
N GLU A 244 -3.92 8.50 -19.35
CA GLU A 244 -4.44 9.85 -19.05
C GLU A 244 -4.83 10.04 -17.58
N ALA A 245 -5.24 8.98 -16.89
CA ALA A 245 -5.63 9.06 -15.48
C ALA A 245 -4.49 9.58 -14.59
N ILE A 246 -3.22 9.33 -14.93
CA ILE A 246 -2.07 9.83 -14.18
C ILE A 246 -2.04 11.37 -14.21
N GLY A 247 -2.10 11.97 -15.39
CA GLY A 247 -2.13 13.42 -15.54
C GLY A 247 -3.35 14.04 -14.87
N GLN A 248 -4.52 13.46 -15.06
CA GLN A 248 -5.77 13.89 -14.44
C GLN A 248 -5.71 13.82 -12.90
N LEU A 249 -5.10 12.78 -12.33
CA LEU A 249 -4.89 12.68 -10.89
C LEU A 249 -4.00 13.81 -10.37
N LEU A 250 -2.86 14.04 -11.02
CA LEU A 250 -1.92 15.09 -10.62
C LEU A 250 -2.56 16.49 -10.70
N ASP A 251 -3.29 16.78 -11.77
CA ASP A 251 -4.00 18.06 -11.96
C ASP A 251 -5.08 18.25 -10.89
N TRP A 252 -5.84 17.19 -10.60
CA TRP A 252 -6.88 17.23 -9.58
C TRP A 252 -6.30 17.42 -8.17
N LEU A 253 -5.24 16.70 -7.80
CA LEU A 253 -4.58 16.84 -6.50
C LEU A 253 -3.96 18.23 -6.33
N GLU A 254 -3.42 18.83 -7.39
CA GLU A 254 -2.84 20.19 -7.35
C GLU A 254 -3.91 21.25 -7.02
N ALA A 255 -5.16 21.01 -7.40
CA ALA A 255 -6.28 21.91 -7.17
C ALA A 255 -7.13 21.58 -5.92
N LEU A 256 -6.90 20.41 -5.29
CA LEU A 256 -7.75 19.89 -4.23
C LEU A 256 -7.57 20.65 -2.91
N SER A 257 -8.62 21.25 -2.36
CA SER A 257 -8.67 21.69 -0.95
C SER A 257 -8.98 20.50 -0.05
N CYS A 258 -8.15 20.24 0.97
CA CYS A 258 -8.24 19.06 1.83
C CYS A 258 -7.73 19.34 3.24
N GLY A 259 -8.02 18.44 4.16
CA GLY A 259 -7.52 18.48 5.54
C GLY A 259 -7.72 19.82 6.21
N ILE A 260 -6.63 20.45 6.62
CA ILE A 260 -6.66 21.73 7.34
C ILE A 260 -7.17 22.90 6.50
N ASP A 261 -7.15 22.81 5.17
CA ASP A 261 -7.75 23.84 4.30
C ASP A 261 -9.27 23.93 4.49
N LEU A 262 -9.90 22.86 4.96
CA LEU A 262 -11.34 22.72 5.18
C LEU A 262 -11.74 22.88 6.65
N MET A 263 -10.77 23.00 7.56
CA MET A 263 -11.03 23.10 9.00
C MET A 263 -11.35 24.52 9.43
N GLY A 264 -12.27 24.64 10.39
CA GLY A 264 -12.65 25.91 10.98
C GLY A 264 -13.25 25.73 12.38
N THR A 265 -13.70 26.83 12.99
CA THR A 265 -14.30 26.83 14.35
C THR A 265 -15.43 25.80 14.52
N PRO A 266 -16.31 25.53 13.52
CA PRO A 266 -17.40 24.56 13.69
C PRO A 266 -16.92 23.13 13.99
N GLN A 267 -15.72 22.73 13.55
CA GLN A 267 -15.17 21.38 13.79
C GLN A 267 -14.55 21.23 15.19
N TYR A 268 -14.27 22.35 15.88
CA TYR A 268 -13.59 22.36 17.19
C TYR A 268 -14.49 22.98 18.26
N GLN A 269 -15.62 22.33 18.54
CA GLN A 269 -16.57 22.70 19.58
C GLN A 269 -16.74 21.60 20.61
N ILE A 270 -17.09 21.97 21.85
CA ILE A 270 -17.42 20.98 22.87
C ILE A 270 -18.68 20.21 22.43
N PRO A 271 -18.62 18.87 22.34
CA PRO A 271 -19.75 18.08 21.84
C PRO A 271 -20.95 18.19 22.80
N GLN A 272 -22.14 18.35 22.21
CA GLN A 272 -23.41 18.37 22.96
C GLN A 272 -24.17 17.02 22.81
N THR A 273 -23.77 16.20 21.86
CA THR A 273 -24.42 14.90 21.57
C THR A 273 -23.88 13.82 22.50
N ARG A 274 -24.79 13.01 23.05
CA ARG A 274 -24.44 11.74 23.72
C ARG A 274 -24.47 10.61 22.71
N LEU A 275 -23.45 9.74 22.72
CA LEU A 275 -23.35 8.51 21.91
C LEU A 275 -24.20 7.42 22.52
#